data_fe0e4bf3b7fd8ec73af2a85c45242ee7
#
_entry.id   fe0e4bf3b7fd8ec73af2a85c45242ee7
#
_cell.length_a   1.000
_cell.length_b   1.000
_cell.length_c   1.000
_cell.angle_alpha   90.00
_cell.angle_beta   90.00
_cell.angle_gamma   90.00
#
_symmetry.space_group_name_H-M   'P 1'
#
loop_
_entity.id
_entity.type
_entity.pdbx_description
1 polymer ?
#
loop_
_entity_poly.entity_id
_entity_poly.type
_entity_poly.pdbx_seq_one_letter_code
_entity_poly.pdbx_strand_id
1 'polypeptide(L)'
;VRITRRAALGLLGIGGALLGLGTAGGYLLRDALKSVADSVMGMGMMGSATQPDMTTYMNLFDRHAEITRTVVVIDGGVRTTTESDAPDLVEQLQAHVSSMYTHLDQHAEVTCMSSSLPILFHNSAGYQRQLTLTARGVVVTETSSDPRLADAIRVHAQEVSGFVRDGMPAMMRGAM
;
A
#
# COMPACT_ATOMS: atom_id res chain seq x y z
N VAL A 1 -36.33 -26.80 37.05
CA VAL A 1 -35.06 -26.22 36.64
C VAL A 1 -35.08 -24.76 37.14
N ARG A 2 -34.25 -24.44 38.14
CA ARG A 2 -34.18 -23.09 38.75
C ARG A 2 -33.14 -22.30 37.95
N ILE A 3 -33.59 -21.24 37.28
CA ILE A 3 -32.70 -20.26 36.61
C ILE A 3 -32.30 -19.25 37.70
N THR A 4 -31.05 -19.24 38.08
CA THR A 4 -30.45 -18.29 38.99
C THR A 4 -30.28 -16.93 38.35
N ARG A 5 -30.97 -15.92 38.86
CA ARG A 5 -30.81 -14.48 38.60
C ARG A 5 -29.51 -13.96 39.24
N ARG A 6 -28.39 -14.06 38.56
CA ARG A 6 -27.12 -13.39 38.94
C ARG A 6 -26.27 -13.10 37.73
N ALA A 7 -26.65 -12.13 36.91
CA ALA A 7 -25.75 -11.48 35.95
C ALA A 7 -26.40 -10.20 35.41
N ALA A 8 -26.71 -9.25 36.27
CA ALA A 8 -27.15 -7.90 35.87
C ALA A 8 -26.82 -6.89 36.95
N LEU A 9 -25.53 -6.65 37.17
CA LEU A 9 -25.05 -5.49 37.97
C LEU A 9 -23.53 -5.40 37.72
N GLY A 10 -23.13 -4.67 36.68
CA GLY A 10 -21.72 -4.45 36.38
C GLY A 10 -21.47 -3.44 35.25
N LEU A 11 -22.42 -2.57 34.96
CA LEU A 11 -22.27 -1.56 33.88
C LEU A 11 -22.83 -0.18 34.29
N LEU A 12 -22.50 0.27 35.50
CA LEU A 12 -22.77 1.63 35.97
C LEU A 12 -21.65 2.05 36.93
N GLY A 13 -20.49 2.43 36.37
CA GLY A 13 -19.35 2.86 37.20
C GLY A 13 -18.20 3.54 36.42
N ILE A 14 -18.42 4.00 35.19
CA ILE A 14 -17.43 4.82 34.44
C ILE A 14 -18.08 6.17 34.07
N GLY A 15 -18.64 6.85 35.03
CA GLY A 15 -19.30 8.14 34.85
C GLY A 15 -18.95 9.17 35.90
N GLY A 16 -17.71 9.18 36.42
CA GLY A 16 -17.40 10.06 37.52
C GLY A 16 -15.97 10.52 37.74
N ALA A 17 -15.10 10.47 36.73
CA ALA A 17 -13.69 10.92 36.89
C ALA A 17 -13.14 11.73 35.69
N LEU A 18 -13.94 12.60 35.08
CA LEU A 18 -13.49 13.48 34.00
C LEU A 18 -13.66 14.97 34.27
N LEU A 19 -13.70 15.39 35.52
CA LEU A 19 -13.69 16.81 35.88
C LEU A 19 -12.50 17.13 36.77
N GLY A 20 -11.27 17.09 36.18
CA GLY A 20 -10.08 17.48 36.93
C GLY A 20 -8.73 17.30 36.25
N LEU A 21 -8.68 17.05 34.97
CA LEU A 21 -7.40 17.06 34.24
C LEU A 21 -7.28 18.38 33.50
N GLY A 22 -6.40 19.25 34.01
CA GLY A 22 -6.08 20.54 33.43
C GLY A 22 -5.66 20.48 31.99
N THR A 23 -5.59 21.64 31.35
CA THR A 23 -5.36 21.88 29.91
C THR A 23 -4.30 21.00 29.21
N ALA A 24 -3.29 20.51 29.91
CA ALA A 24 -2.26 19.61 29.36
C ALA A 24 -2.79 18.23 28.97
N GLY A 25 -3.71 17.65 29.75
CA GLY A 25 -4.32 16.34 29.45
C GLY A 25 -5.25 16.39 28.23
N GLY A 26 -5.91 17.52 28.01
CA GLY A 26 -6.77 17.73 26.84
C GLY A 26 -6.01 17.78 25.51
N TYR A 27 -4.81 18.34 25.51
CA TYR A 27 -3.96 18.38 24.31
C TYR A 27 -3.44 16.99 23.95
N LEU A 28 -2.95 16.21 24.92
CA LEU A 28 -2.45 14.86 24.67
C LEU A 28 -3.55 13.91 24.16
N LEU A 29 -4.77 14.01 24.71
CA LEU A 29 -5.90 13.21 24.23
C LEU A 29 -6.35 13.64 22.82
N ARG A 30 -6.36 14.94 22.55
CA ARG A 30 -6.69 15.49 21.24
C ARG A 30 -5.67 15.06 20.18
N ASP A 31 -4.38 15.12 20.49
CA ASP A 31 -3.32 14.70 19.58
C ASP A 31 -3.34 13.20 19.34
N ALA A 32 -3.61 12.40 20.37
CA ALA A 32 -3.80 10.96 20.24
C ALA A 32 -5.02 10.61 19.37
N LEU A 33 -6.17 11.28 19.58
CA LEU A 33 -7.38 11.07 18.79
C LEU A 33 -7.19 11.54 17.33
N LYS A 34 -6.46 12.65 17.12
CA LYS A 34 -6.12 13.12 15.79
C LYS A 34 -5.21 12.13 15.07
N SER A 35 -4.17 11.63 15.75
CA SER A 35 -3.27 10.61 15.21
C SER A 35 -4.00 9.34 14.81
N VAL A 36 -4.97 8.88 15.63
CA VAL A 36 -5.82 7.72 15.30
C VAL A 36 -6.75 8.04 14.13
N ALA A 37 -7.36 9.23 14.10
CA ALA A 37 -8.22 9.63 12.98
C ALA A 37 -7.46 9.76 11.66
N ASP A 38 -6.28 10.37 11.69
CA ASP A 38 -5.40 10.50 10.52
C ASP A 38 -4.91 9.11 10.04
N SER A 39 -4.60 8.20 10.96
CA SER A 39 -4.25 6.80 10.63
C SER A 39 -5.43 6.04 10.01
N VAL A 40 -6.64 6.18 10.55
CA VAL A 40 -7.84 5.52 10.03
C VAL A 40 -8.24 6.08 8.65
N MET A 41 -8.14 7.41 8.45
CA MET A 41 -8.38 8.01 7.14
C MET A 41 -7.32 7.58 6.10
N GLY A 42 -6.04 7.55 6.50
CA GLY A 42 -4.96 7.07 5.64
C GLY A 42 -5.12 5.61 5.22
N MET A 43 -5.52 4.74 6.13
CA MET A 43 -5.78 3.32 5.85
C MET A 43 -6.95 3.12 4.87
N GLY A 44 -7.99 3.96 4.93
CA GLY A 44 -9.12 3.87 3.99
C GLY A 44 -8.77 4.20 2.55
N MET A 45 -7.77 5.05 2.31
CA MET A 45 -7.32 5.46 0.96
C MET A 45 -6.26 4.53 0.37
N MET A 46 -5.53 3.78 1.20
CA MET A 46 -4.39 2.94 0.79
C MET A 46 -4.67 1.44 0.91
N GLY A 47 -5.88 1.06 1.31
CA GLY A 47 -6.25 -0.35 1.49
C GLY A 47 -5.47 -0.99 2.64
N SER A 48 -4.91 -2.18 2.40
CA SER A 48 -4.17 -2.99 3.38
C SER A 48 -2.69 -2.61 3.51
N ALA A 49 -2.24 -1.46 2.95
CA ALA A 49 -0.86 -1.01 3.08
C ALA A 49 -0.49 -0.79 4.56
N THR A 50 0.65 -1.32 4.97
CA THR A 50 1.19 -1.18 6.32
C THR A 50 1.95 0.14 6.49
N GLN A 51 2.28 0.53 7.74
CA GLN A 51 3.14 1.69 7.99
C GLN A 51 4.54 1.57 7.34
N PRO A 52 5.21 0.41 7.36
CA PRO A 52 6.44 0.22 6.58
C PRO A 52 6.24 0.43 5.08
N ASP A 53 5.15 -0.09 4.49
CA ASP A 53 4.84 0.12 3.08
C ASP A 53 4.70 1.62 2.77
N MET A 54 3.94 2.36 3.59
CA MET A 54 3.74 3.79 3.44
C MET A 54 5.06 4.58 3.51
N THR A 55 5.93 4.23 4.45
CA THR A 55 7.25 4.88 4.59
C THR A 55 8.09 4.64 3.34
N THR A 56 8.09 3.41 2.84
CA THR A 56 8.79 3.04 1.60
C THR A 56 8.23 3.78 0.39
N TYR A 57 6.89 3.84 0.24
CA TYR A 57 6.25 4.58 -0.87
C TYR A 57 6.65 6.06 -0.87
N MET A 58 6.52 6.72 0.27
CA MET A 58 6.86 8.15 0.37
C MET A 58 8.31 8.40 -0.02
N ASN A 59 9.26 7.58 0.45
CA ASN A 59 10.66 7.75 0.11
C ASN A 59 10.95 7.47 -1.38
N LEU A 60 10.33 6.45 -1.97
CA LEU A 60 10.45 6.16 -3.40
C LEU A 60 9.88 7.30 -4.25
N PHE A 61 8.75 7.92 -3.84
CA PHE A 61 8.18 9.08 -4.51
C PHE A 61 9.05 10.33 -4.37
N ASP A 62 9.59 10.60 -3.20
CA ASP A 62 10.43 11.78 -2.96
C ASP A 62 11.74 11.70 -3.73
N ARG A 63 12.27 10.49 -3.91
CA ARG A 63 13.53 10.24 -4.60
C ARG A 63 13.36 9.62 -5.99
N HIS A 64 12.18 9.77 -6.60
CA HIS A 64 11.87 9.17 -7.90
C HIS A 64 12.87 9.50 -9.00
N ALA A 65 13.49 10.69 -8.96
CA ALA A 65 14.48 11.12 -9.94
C ALA A 65 15.80 10.31 -9.91
N GLU A 66 16.05 9.57 -8.83
CA GLU A 66 17.19 8.65 -8.69
C GLU A 66 16.87 7.22 -9.16
N ILE A 67 15.64 7.01 -9.64
CA ILE A 67 15.16 5.70 -10.10
C ILE A 67 15.06 5.70 -11.62
N THR A 68 15.57 4.67 -12.26
CA THR A 68 15.43 4.41 -13.68
C THR A 68 14.49 3.23 -13.90
N ARG A 69 13.66 3.31 -14.96
CA ARG A 69 12.71 2.23 -15.27
C ARG A 69 12.61 2.00 -16.76
N THR A 70 12.64 0.73 -17.15
CA THR A 70 12.39 0.27 -18.51
C THR A 70 11.23 -0.71 -18.54
N VAL A 71 10.35 -0.58 -19.53
CA VAL A 71 9.21 -1.48 -19.75
C VAL A 71 9.32 -2.06 -21.14
N VAL A 72 9.28 -3.38 -21.24
CA VAL A 72 9.22 -4.12 -22.50
C VAL A 72 7.88 -4.86 -22.53
N VAL A 73 7.06 -4.56 -23.53
CA VAL A 73 5.83 -5.31 -23.78
C VAL A 73 6.22 -6.65 -24.38
N ILE A 74 5.68 -7.71 -23.80
CA ILE A 74 5.87 -9.09 -24.25
C ILE A 74 4.50 -9.73 -24.51
N ASP A 75 4.52 -10.94 -25.06
CA ASP A 75 3.29 -11.68 -25.26
C ASP A 75 2.59 -11.93 -23.91
N GLY A 76 1.31 -11.59 -23.84
CA GLY A 76 0.49 -11.71 -22.63
C GLY A 76 0.85 -10.76 -21.48
N GLY A 77 1.77 -9.79 -21.64
CA GLY A 77 2.10 -8.92 -20.51
C GLY A 77 3.28 -7.98 -20.71
N VAL A 78 4.11 -7.85 -19.67
CA VAL A 78 5.28 -6.97 -19.64
C VAL A 78 6.46 -7.61 -18.92
N ARG A 79 7.67 -7.15 -19.30
CA ARG A 79 8.89 -7.27 -18.50
C ARG A 79 9.38 -5.88 -18.14
N THR A 80 9.62 -5.64 -16.87
CA THR A 80 10.07 -4.33 -16.37
C THR A 80 11.39 -4.48 -15.63
N THR A 81 12.25 -3.47 -15.77
CA THR A 81 13.48 -3.33 -14.99
C THR A 81 13.42 -2.00 -14.27
N THR A 82 13.59 -1.99 -12.96
CA THR A 82 13.57 -0.78 -12.12
C THR A 82 14.83 -0.78 -11.28
N GLU A 83 15.64 0.27 -11.39
CA GLU A 83 17.00 0.31 -10.84
C GLU A 83 17.31 1.69 -10.24
N SER A 84 18.28 1.71 -9.33
CA SER A 84 18.91 2.90 -8.79
C SER A 84 20.41 2.67 -8.58
N ASP A 85 21.19 3.75 -8.58
CA ASP A 85 22.59 3.74 -8.17
C ASP A 85 22.77 3.96 -6.66
N ALA A 86 21.70 4.34 -5.92
CA ALA A 86 21.68 4.52 -4.50
C ALA A 86 21.37 3.18 -3.79
N PRO A 87 22.31 2.60 -2.99
CA PRO A 87 22.10 1.28 -2.40
C PRO A 87 20.87 1.17 -1.50
N ASP A 88 20.55 2.21 -0.76
CA ASP A 88 19.35 2.28 0.10
C ASP A 88 18.05 2.30 -0.70
N LEU A 89 18.02 2.92 -1.89
CA LEU A 89 16.87 2.83 -2.80
C LEU A 89 16.76 1.45 -3.44
N VAL A 90 17.87 0.78 -3.73
CA VAL A 90 17.86 -0.62 -4.22
C VAL A 90 17.17 -1.51 -3.19
N GLU A 91 17.55 -1.42 -1.91
CA GLU A 91 16.91 -2.18 -0.83
C GLU A 91 15.41 -1.87 -0.73
N GLN A 92 15.01 -0.61 -0.86
CA GLN A 92 13.62 -0.20 -0.80
C GLN A 92 12.80 -0.66 -2.01
N LEU A 93 13.35 -0.62 -3.21
CA LEU A 93 12.71 -1.16 -4.43
C LEU A 93 12.47 -2.67 -4.28
N GLN A 94 13.46 -3.40 -3.79
CA GLN A 94 13.36 -4.84 -3.54
C GLN A 94 12.33 -5.17 -2.47
N ALA A 95 12.34 -4.44 -1.35
CA ALA A 95 11.39 -4.60 -0.26
C ALA A 95 9.96 -4.28 -0.74
N HIS A 96 9.79 -3.17 -1.48
CA HIS A 96 8.49 -2.74 -2.00
C HIS A 96 7.85 -3.80 -2.90
N VAL A 97 8.55 -4.27 -3.92
CA VAL A 97 7.99 -5.24 -4.86
C VAL A 97 7.72 -6.58 -4.18
N SER A 98 8.61 -7.02 -3.28
CA SER A 98 8.41 -8.24 -2.51
C SER A 98 7.18 -8.15 -1.58
N SER A 99 6.98 -6.99 -0.92
CA SER A 99 5.81 -6.73 -0.09
C SER A 99 4.52 -6.73 -0.92
N MET A 100 4.52 -6.10 -2.10
CA MET A 100 3.34 -6.09 -2.99
C MET A 100 2.94 -7.48 -3.43
N TYR A 101 3.88 -8.35 -3.75
CA TYR A 101 3.57 -9.74 -4.09
C TYR A 101 3.05 -10.54 -2.89
N THR A 102 3.56 -10.26 -1.68
CA THR A 102 3.01 -10.84 -0.46
C THR A 102 1.55 -10.41 -0.24
N HIS A 103 1.25 -9.12 -0.42
CA HIS A 103 -0.13 -8.63 -0.35
C HIS A 103 -1.05 -9.30 -1.38
N LEU A 104 -0.59 -9.48 -2.62
CA LEU A 104 -1.33 -10.18 -3.66
C LEU A 104 -1.62 -11.64 -3.28
N ASP A 105 -0.64 -12.36 -2.74
CA ASP A 105 -0.79 -13.76 -2.33
C ASP A 105 -1.74 -13.91 -1.12
N GLN A 106 -1.81 -12.89 -0.26
CA GLN A 106 -2.70 -12.83 0.89
C GLN A 106 -4.09 -12.25 0.56
N HIS A 107 -4.34 -11.84 -0.69
CA HIS A 107 -5.56 -11.10 -1.10
C HIS A 107 -5.79 -9.84 -0.26
N ALA A 108 -4.73 -9.24 0.25
CA ALA A 108 -4.75 -8.01 1.04
C ALA A 108 -4.59 -6.80 0.12
N GLU A 109 -5.70 -6.32 -0.42
CA GLU A 109 -5.72 -5.29 -1.45
C GLU A 109 -5.05 -3.99 -1.00
N VAL A 110 -4.12 -3.51 -1.82
CA VAL A 110 -3.48 -2.19 -1.72
C VAL A 110 -3.91 -1.36 -2.92
N THR A 111 -4.53 -0.22 -2.69
CA THR A 111 -5.09 0.60 -3.78
C THR A 111 -4.15 1.68 -4.28
N CYS A 112 -3.36 2.30 -3.43
CA CYS A 112 -2.32 3.30 -3.76
C CYS A 112 -2.72 4.29 -4.88
N MET A 113 -3.99 4.72 -4.93
CA MET A 113 -4.53 5.59 -5.98
C MET A 113 -4.26 5.09 -7.43
N SER A 114 -4.11 3.79 -7.61
CA SER A 114 -3.91 3.15 -8.91
C SER A 114 -5.24 2.61 -9.42
N SER A 115 -5.56 2.88 -10.67
CA SER A 115 -6.78 2.36 -11.32
C SER A 115 -6.68 0.88 -11.68
N SER A 116 -5.48 0.37 -11.85
CA SER A 116 -5.22 -1.01 -12.25
C SER A 116 -5.11 -1.98 -11.08
N LEU A 117 -4.64 -1.53 -9.90
CA LEU A 117 -4.41 -2.40 -8.74
C LEU A 117 -5.65 -3.17 -8.30
N PRO A 118 -6.88 -2.61 -8.20
CA PRO A 118 -8.06 -3.38 -7.87
C PRO A 118 -8.29 -4.57 -8.81
N ILE A 119 -8.07 -4.38 -10.11
CA ILE A 119 -8.23 -5.44 -11.12
C ILE A 119 -7.20 -6.54 -10.88
N LEU A 120 -5.94 -6.17 -10.62
CA LEU A 120 -4.84 -7.12 -10.38
C LEU A 120 -5.06 -7.90 -9.08
N PHE A 121 -5.47 -7.24 -8.00
CA PHE A 121 -5.74 -7.88 -6.71
C PHE A 121 -6.91 -8.87 -6.79
N HIS A 122 -8.03 -8.47 -7.39
CA HIS A 122 -9.20 -9.33 -7.53
C HIS A 122 -8.95 -10.55 -8.44
N ASN A 123 -7.96 -10.47 -9.33
CA ASN A 123 -7.63 -11.54 -10.27
C ASN A 123 -6.21 -12.08 -10.09
N SER A 124 -5.64 -11.97 -8.88
CA SER A 124 -4.24 -12.29 -8.59
C SER A 124 -3.85 -13.74 -8.96
N ALA A 125 -4.77 -14.68 -8.90
CA ALA A 125 -4.57 -16.06 -9.33
C ALA A 125 -4.53 -16.23 -10.87
N GLY A 126 -5.01 -15.23 -11.62
CA GLY A 126 -5.16 -15.28 -13.07
C GLY A 126 -3.90 -14.90 -13.85
N TYR A 127 -2.81 -14.46 -13.20
CA TYR A 127 -1.58 -14.11 -13.89
C TYR A 127 -0.33 -14.63 -13.18
N GLN A 128 0.73 -14.83 -13.98
CA GLN A 128 2.03 -15.28 -13.50
C GLN A 128 2.92 -14.08 -13.20
N ARG A 129 3.66 -14.17 -12.11
CA ARG A 129 4.59 -13.15 -11.63
C ARG A 129 5.95 -13.77 -11.38
N GLN A 130 6.98 -13.17 -11.93
CA GLN A 130 8.36 -13.55 -11.69
C GLN A 130 9.15 -12.32 -11.25
N LEU A 131 9.68 -12.34 -10.03
CA LEU A 131 10.56 -11.33 -9.47
C LEU A 131 11.98 -11.83 -9.45
N THR A 132 12.90 -11.03 -9.96
CA THR A 132 14.35 -11.23 -9.84
C THR A 132 14.94 -10.01 -9.17
N LEU A 133 15.57 -10.21 -8.02
CA LEU A 133 16.37 -9.18 -7.35
C LEU A 133 17.72 -9.09 -8.02
N THR A 134 18.17 -7.86 -8.30
CA THR A 134 19.45 -7.59 -8.96
C THR A 134 20.33 -6.73 -8.07
N ALA A 135 21.62 -6.59 -8.38
CA ALA A 135 22.51 -5.71 -7.62
C ALA A 135 22.08 -4.22 -7.65
N ARG A 136 21.22 -3.82 -8.60
CA ARG A 136 20.78 -2.43 -8.78
C ARG A 136 19.28 -2.21 -8.58
N GLY A 137 18.51 -3.26 -8.29
CA GLY A 137 17.07 -3.14 -8.11
C GLY A 137 16.33 -4.43 -8.40
N VAL A 138 15.32 -4.39 -9.29
CA VAL A 138 14.44 -5.52 -9.59
C VAL A 138 14.17 -5.65 -11.09
N VAL A 139 14.01 -6.90 -11.52
CA VAL A 139 13.41 -7.26 -12.81
C VAL A 139 12.15 -8.04 -12.54
N VAL A 140 11.05 -7.62 -13.15
CA VAL A 140 9.73 -8.24 -12.97
C VAL A 140 9.20 -8.66 -14.34
N THR A 141 8.66 -9.88 -14.42
CA THR A 141 7.90 -10.37 -15.58
C THR A 141 6.50 -10.73 -15.10
N GLU A 142 5.49 -10.13 -15.72
CA GLU A 142 4.09 -10.34 -15.40
C GLU A 142 3.32 -10.65 -16.67
N THR A 143 2.61 -11.79 -16.69
CA THR A 143 1.89 -12.27 -17.87
C THR A 143 0.57 -12.93 -17.50
N SER A 144 -0.41 -12.87 -18.38
CA SER A 144 -1.67 -13.60 -18.31
C SER A 144 -2.11 -14.08 -19.69
N SER A 145 -2.79 -15.22 -19.72
CA SER A 145 -3.52 -15.68 -20.89
C SER A 145 -4.89 -15.01 -21.07
N ASP A 146 -5.40 -14.35 -20.02
CA ASP A 146 -6.61 -13.51 -20.12
C ASP A 146 -6.24 -12.14 -20.70
N PRO A 147 -6.77 -11.76 -21.88
CA PRO A 147 -6.44 -10.48 -22.52
C PRO A 147 -6.78 -9.26 -21.64
N ARG A 148 -7.86 -9.32 -20.85
CA ARG A 148 -8.26 -8.21 -19.97
C ARG A 148 -7.26 -8.01 -18.85
N LEU A 149 -6.76 -9.12 -18.29
CA LEU A 149 -5.76 -9.06 -17.23
C LEU A 149 -4.39 -8.67 -17.80
N ALA A 150 -4.02 -9.14 -19.00
CA ALA A 150 -2.84 -8.70 -19.70
C ALA A 150 -2.85 -7.18 -19.98
N ASP A 151 -4.01 -6.62 -20.32
CA ASP A 151 -4.19 -5.16 -20.47
C ASP A 151 -4.06 -4.43 -19.14
N ALA A 152 -4.65 -4.93 -18.05
CA ALA A 152 -4.50 -4.35 -16.72
C ALA A 152 -3.03 -4.35 -16.25
N ILE A 153 -2.27 -5.41 -16.53
CA ILE A 153 -0.82 -5.49 -16.28
C ILE A 153 -0.08 -4.38 -17.03
N ARG A 154 -0.40 -4.15 -18.32
CA ARG A 154 0.21 -3.08 -19.13
C ARG A 154 -0.14 -1.69 -18.60
N VAL A 155 -1.39 -1.47 -18.20
CA VAL A 155 -1.84 -0.21 -17.59
C VAL A 155 -1.07 0.04 -16.29
N HIS A 156 -0.96 -0.97 -15.43
CA HIS A 156 -0.17 -0.87 -14.19
C HIS A 156 1.29 -0.50 -14.46
N ALA A 157 1.92 -1.15 -15.43
CA ALA A 157 3.30 -0.82 -15.79
C ALA A 157 3.46 0.64 -16.27
N GLN A 158 2.44 1.21 -16.93
CA GLN A 158 2.43 2.62 -17.34
C GLN A 158 2.22 3.57 -16.16
N GLU A 159 1.31 3.24 -15.23
CA GLU A 159 1.09 4.00 -14.00
C GLU A 159 2.39 4.10 -13.19
N VAL A 160 3.07 2.97 -12.96
CA VAL A 160 4.35 2.94 -12.24
C VAL A 160 5.43 3.73 -12.99
N SER A 161 5.47 3.68 -14.33
CA SER A 161 6.39 4.51 -15.12
C SER A 161 6.09 6.00 -14.98
N GLY A 162 4.82 6.37 -14.81
CA GLY A 162 4.41 7.73 -14.48
C GLY A 162 4.91 8.16 -13.10
N PHE A 163 4.83 7.30 -12.10
CA PHE A 163 5.34 7.57 -10.76
C PHE A 163 6.86 7.77 -10.75
N VAL A 164 7.61 6.95 -11.46
CA VAL A 164 9.07 7.12 -11.59
C VAL A 164 9.43 8.42 -12.32
N ARG A 165 8.70 8.80 -13.36
CA ARG A 165 8.96 10.03 -14.13
C ARG A 165 8.60 11.31 -13.37
N ASP A 166 7.42 11.33 -12.73
CA ASP A 166 6.78 12.56 -12.24
C ASP A 166 6.66 12.60 -10.71
N GLY A 167 6.96 11.51 -10.00
CA GLY A 167 6.83 11.41 -8.56
C GLY A 167 5.39 11.57 -8.06
N MET A 168 5.21 12.20 -6.90
CA MET A 168 3.92 12.41 -6.24
C MET A 168 2.84 13.07 -7.14
N PRO A 169 3.14 14.04 -8.02
CA PRO A 169 2.13 14.60 -8.96
C PRO A 169 1.48 13.56 -9.87
N ALA A 170 2.15 12.47 -10.23
CA ALA A 170 1.54 11.42 -11.03
C ALA A 170 0.46 10.65 -10.24
N MET A 171 0.73 10.38 -8.96
CA MET A 171 -0.22 9.74 -8.06
C MET A 171 -1.51 10.56 -7.89
N MET A 172 -1.38 11.89 -7.79
CA MET A 172 -2.53 12.80 -7.66
C MET A 172 -3.40 12.87 -8.93
N ARG A 173 -2.82 12.67 -10.12
CA ARG A 173 -3.58 12.64 -11.39
C ARG A 173 -4.41 11.39 -11.58
N GLY A 174 -3.97 10.25 -11.04
CA GLY A 174 -4.71 8.99 -11.09
C GLY A 174 -5.97 8.96 -10.21
N ALA A 175 -6.13 9.94 -9.32
CA ALA A 175 -7.25 10.04 -8.38
C ALA A 175 -8.42 10.91 -8.90
N MET A 176 -8.30 11.53 -10.08
CA MET A 176 -9.36 12.33 -10.75
C MET A 176 -9.99 11.55 -11.89
#